data_5bdb9f089565ae233a8e6c92b858d54a
#
_entry.id   5bdb9f089565ae233a8e6c92b858d54a
#
_cell.length_a   1.000
_cell.length_b   1.000
_cell.length_c   1.000
_cell.angle_alpha   90.00
_cell.angle_beta   90.00
_cell.angle_gamma   90.00
#
_symmetry.space_group_name_H-M   'P 1'
#
loop_
_entity.id
_entity.type
_entity.pdbx_description
1 polymer ?
#
loop_
_entity_poly.entity_id
_entity_poly.type
_entity_poly.pdbx_seq_one_letter_code
_entity_poly.pdbx_strand_id
1 'polypeptide(L)'
;MKNKKIGFTLIELLAVIIVLAIIALIATPIIFNVIENEKIKSIENSCYEVIDGVRTKYAEGLLNSEDGTVKSKGNVTEITVSGEQPIAGIWEIDNSSNPDNRGIKIKDVKFASMKDYTCTNVNSDGTINSKVTCAKDGKNEEPDEVQPTITAKQATVKVNKGTTQEIKDYFTVKFGKTGGTVTCEVANVSELEAGDHTVKCTATGTNGKIAEASVKITVKDVFALAVDNSGANKPILYTKMIPVVYDGTKWVYSDGTQTNWYNYTDKQWANAVVLNSGVTKNAGDEVTEEDVALWYVWIPRYKYKKFTNTPKEQEISVTFENGTSTTGTGENVTHPAFTFGNTELTGFWVGKFEISTTDSACNSSATSANCDKVLTMTIKPNVSSWRYATISNHFTSIQNATGTYGINNADSHMLKNIEWGAVAYLKQSKYGLGTTDIAVNTNSNFYTGGGTSDAYKTNVAQSTTGNIYGVYDMSGGAVESVMGNYNDIISMAGFSSMPAAKYYDKYTSSTGKTGDATTETSGWYGDSTGFLDSSFTWYGRGGDNASDTYAGLFAFDNCGGADCYNPSARAVLSAQ
;
A
#
# COMPACT_ATOMS: atom_id res chain seq x y z
N MET A 1 25.50 33.57 42.51
CA MET A 1 25.77 32.92 41.21
C MET A 1 25.48 33.91 40.09
N LYS A 2 26.52 34.32 39.32
CA LYS A 2 26.37 35.26 38.20
C LYS A 2 25.87 34.48 36.97
N ASN A 3 24.64 34.75 36.52
CA ASN A 3 24.13 34.23 35.23
C ASN A 3 24.97 34.81 34.08
N LYS A 4 25.78 33.98 33.43
CA LYS A 4 26.41 34.32 32.18
C LYS A 4 25.32 34.35 31.09
N LYS A 5 25.03 35.53 30.57
CA LYS A 5 24.26 35.67 29.32
C LYS A 5 25.15 35.17 28.19
N ILE A 6 24.77 34.06 27.56
CA ILE A 6 25.40 33.54 26.35
C ILE A 6 24.88 34.45 25.22
N GLY A 7 25.73 35.28 24.65
CA GLY A 7 25.41 36.08 23.46
C GLY A 7 25.65 35.23 22.21
N PHE A 8 24.85 35.48 21.16
CA PHE A 8 25.06 34.85 19.83
C PHE A 8 26.44 35.22 19.26
N THR A 9 27.10 34.26 18.65
CA THR A 9 28.32 34.51 17.91
C THR A 9 28.04 35.22 16.59
N LEU A 10 29.02 35.97 16.06
CA LEU A 10 28.91 36.66 14.76
C LEU A 10 28.58 35.68 13.61
N ILE A 11 29.08 34.46 13.70
CA ILE A 11 28.86 33.40 12.70
C ILE A 11 27.43 32.86 12.75
N GLU A 12 26.85 32.69 13.94
CA GLU A 12 25.44 32.26 14.09
C GLU A 12 24.47 33.32 13.56
N LEU A 13 24.77 34.61 13.82
CA LEU A 13 23.96 35.71 13.29
C LEU A 13 24.06 35.78 11.77
N LEU A 14 25.26 35.61 11.20
CA LEU A 14 25.49 35.61 9.75
C LEU A 14 24.74 34.43 9.07
N ALA A 15 24.79 33.25 9.66
CA ALA A 15 24.08 32.08 9.16
C ALA A 15 22.55 32.30 9.12
N VAL A 16 21.98 32.89 10.16
CA VAL A 16 20.54 33.22 10.22
C VAL A 16 20.18 34.25 9.13
N ILE A 17 21.00 35.28 8.92
CA ILE A 17 20.73 36.31 7.89
C ILE A 17 20.78 35.69 6.49
N ILE A 18 21.74 34.79 6.19
CA ILE A 18 21.82 34.10 4.91
C ILE A 18 20.59 33.23 4.67
N VAL A 19 20.15 32.46 5.68
CA VAL A 19 18.95 31.61 5.58
C VAL A 19 17.70 32.45 5.34
N LEU A 20 17.53 33.56 6.08
CA LEU A 20 16.42 34.48 5.90
C LEU A 20 16.43 35.13 4.50
N ALA A 21 17.59 35.51 3.98
CA ALA A 21 17.73 36.07 2.64
C ALA A 21 17.34 35.05 1.55
N ILE A 22 17.73 33.78 1.70
CA ILE A 22 17.34 32.71 0.75
C ILE A 22 15.83 32.45 0.80
N ILE A 23 15.25 32.39 2.01
CA ILE A 23 13.79 32.24 2.18
C ILE A 23 13.04 33.40 1.55
N ALA A 24 13.48 34.65 1.78
CA ALA A 24 12.87 35.82 1.18
C ALA A 24 12.96 35.80 -0.34
N LEU A 25 14.09 35.40 -0.93
CA LEU A 25 14.29 35.33 -2.38
C LEU A 25 13.35 34.33 -3.06
N ILE A 26 13.04 33.22 -2.38
CA ILE A 26 12.17 32.15 -2.90
C ILE A 26 10.68 32.47 -2.61
N ALA A 27 10.37 32.97 -1.43
CA ALA A 27 8.99 33.21 -0.99
C ALA A 27 8.36 34.46 -1.64
N THR A 28 9.16 35.49 -1.91
CA THR A 28 8.63 36.76 -2.43
C THR A 28 7.92 36.63 -3.77
N PRO A 29 8.49 35.97 -4.82
CA PRO A 29 7.78 35.81 -6.10
C PRO A 29 6.51 34.98 -5.98
N ILE A 30 6.52 33.95 -5.10
CA ILE A 30 5.37 33.07 -4.89
C ILE A 30 4.22 33.86 -4.26
N ILE A 31 4.52 34.66 -3.24
CA ILE A 31 3.52 35.49 -2.54
C ILE A 31 2.92 36.51 -3.47
N PHE A 32 3.72 37.20 -4.30
CA PHE A 32 3.20 38.17 -5.26
C PHE A 32 2.26 37.52 -6.28
N ASN A 33 2.62 36.34 -6.83
CA ASN A 33 1.76 35.61 -7.77
C ASN A 33 0.44 35.18 -7.12
N VAL A 34 0.46 34.73 -5.86
CA VAL A 34 -0.76 34.37 -5.13
C VAL A 34 -1.65 35.59 -4.92
N ILE A 35 -1.09 36.73 -4.51
CA ILE A 35 -1.84 37.98 -4.30
C ILE A 35 -2.44 38.48 -5.65
N GLU A 36 -1.68 38.42 -6.74
CA GLU A 36 -2.17 38.83 -8.06
C GLU A 36 -3.31 37.92 -8.54
N ASN A 37 -3.18 36.60 -8.38
CA ASN A 37 -4.23 35.64 -8.73
C ASN A 37 -5.51 35.82 -7.92
N GLU A 38 -5.40 36.11 -6.61
CA GLU A 38 -6.58 36.35 -5.77
C GLU A 38 -7.26 37.69 -6.13
N LYS A 39 -6.49 38.71 -6.53
CA LYS A 39 -7.04 39.97 -7.07
C LYS A 39 -7.78 39.73 -8.39
N ILE A 40 -7.22 38.94 -9.30
CA ILE A 40 -7.88 38.58 -10.56
C ILE A 40 -9.21 37.89 -10.30
N LYS A 41 -9.24 36.89 -9.44
CA LYS A 41 -10.50 36.24 -9.03
C LYS A 41 -11.52 37.20 -8.44
N SER A 42 -11.06 38.16 -7.66
CA SER A 42 -11.94 39.19 -7.08
C SER A 42 -12.65 40.01 -8.16
N ILE A 43 -11.92 40.51 -9.20
CA ILE A 43 -12.54 41.26 -10.28
C ILE A 43 -13.36 40.36 -11.22
N GLU A 44 -13.00 39.08 -11.44
CA GLU A 44 -13.84 38.12 -12.12
C GLU A 44 -15.20 37.96 -11.42
N ASN A 45 -15.21 37.87 -10.08
CA ASN A 45 -16.46 37.85 -9.30
C ASN A 45 -17.27 39.16 -9.47
N SER A 46 -16.63 40.32 -9.45
CA SER A 46 -17.30 41.59 -9.71
C SER A 46 -17.94 41.66 -11.11
N CYS A 47 -17.33 41.00 -12.09
CA CYS A 47 -17.92 40.87 -13.42
C CYS A 47 -19.19 40.02 -13.45
N TYR A 48 -19.30 38.98 -12.61
CA TYR A 48 -20.55 38.23 -12.48
C TYR A 48 -21.66 39.09 -11.87
N GLU A 49 -21.35 39.99 -10.93
CA GLU A 49 -22.32 40.97 -10.40
C GLU A 49 -22.78 41.95 -11.48
N VAL A 50 -21.89 42.36 -12.43
CA VAL A 50 -22.28 43.14 -13.60
C VAL A 50 -23.26 42.37 -14.49
N ILE A 51 -23.01 41.09 -14.74
CA ILE A 51 -23.91 40.22 -15.52
C ILE A 51 -25.28 40.14 -14.85
N ASP A 52 -25.34 39.95 -13.54
CA ASP A 52 -26.59 39.89 -12.78
C ASP A 52 -27.32 41.26 -12.76
N GLY A 53 -26.58 42.36 -12.65
CA GLY A 53 -27.12 43.71 -12.74
C GLY A 53 -27.74 43.98 -14.15
N VAL A 54 -27.09 43.53 -15.21
CA VAL A 54 -27.63 43.59 -16.60
C VAL A 54 -28.92 42.80 -16.70
N ARG A 55 -28.95 41.57 -16.14
CA ARG A 55 -30.14 40.71 -16.11
C ARG A 55 -31.32 41.38 -15.40
N THR A 56 -31.07 42.00 -14.26
CA THR A 56 -32.06 42.75 -13.48
C THR A 56 -32.61 43.94 -14.26
N LYS A 57 -31.70 44.79 -14.82
CA LYS A 57 -32.10 45.95 -15.61
C LYS A 57 -32.91 45.57 -16.85
N TYR A 58 -32.53 44.48 -17.53
CA TYR A 58 -33.28 43.98 -18.69
C TYR A 58 -34.66 43.48 -18.30
N ALA A 59 -34.77 42.73 -17.19
CA ALA A 59 -36.06 42.26 -16.69
C ALA A 59 -36.97 43.41 -16.24
N GLU A 60 -36.45 44.42 -15.56
CA GLU A 60 -37.18 45.64 -15.20
C GLU A 60 -37.67 46.40 -16.45
N GLY A 61 -36.79 46.47 -17.49
CA GLY A 61 -37.17 47.06 -18.78
C GLY A 61 -38.36 46.35 -19.43
N LEU A 62 -38.36 45.02 -19.43
CA LEU A 62 -39.48 44.20 -19.95
C LEU A 62 -40.79 44.42 -19.20
N LEU A 63 -40.71 44.65 -17.87
CA LEU A 63 -41.89 44.90 -17.04
C LEU A 63 -42.48 46.29 -17.22
N ASN A 64 -41.66 47.28 -17.53
CA ASN A 64 -42.03 48.69 -17.60
C ASN A 64 -42.24 49.23 -19.02
N SER A 65 -41.99 48.42 -20.07
CA SER A 65 -42.20 48.84 -21.47
C SER A 65 -43.64 48.50 -21.91
N GLU A 66 -44.38 49.52 -22.35
CA GLU A 66 -45.75 49.34 -22.87
C GLU A 66 -45.78 48.64 -24.23
N ASP A 67 -44.70 48.65 -25.00
CA ASP A 67 -44.56 48.09 -26.35
C ASP A 67 -43.62 46.85 -26.42
N GLY A 68 -43.08 46.38 -25.23
CA GLY A 68 -42.16 45.26 -25.15
C GLY A 68 -40.75 45.51 -25.72
N THR A 69 -40.42 46.75 -26.08
CA THR A 69 -39.08 47.10 -26.58
C THR A 69 -38.15 47.44 -25.42
N VAL A 70 -37.08 46.64 -25.25
CA VAL A 70 -36.07 46.87 -24.24
C VAL A 70 -34.69 46.99 -24.87
N LYS A 71 -33.89 47.87 -24.31
CA LYS A 71 -32.51 48.11 -24.74
C LYS A 71 -31.71 46.79 -24.54
N SER A 72 -31.22 46.20 -25.64
CA SER A 72 -30.48 44.96 -25.67
C SER A 72 -28.95 45.10 -25.55
N LYS A 73 -28.44 46.34 -25.50
CA LYS A 73 -27.00 46.64 -25.33
C LYS A 73 -26.81 48.00 -24.68
N GLY A 74 -25.66 48.20 -24.03
CA GLY A 74 -25.32 49.48 -23.39
C GLY A 74 -23.95 49.49 -22.73
N ASN A 75 -23.65 50.54 -21.98
CA ASN A 75 -22.43 50.62 -21.19
C ASN A 75 -22.65 49.95 -19.83
N VAL A 76 -21.64 49.24 -19.35
CA VAL A 76 -21.70 48.62 -18.00
C VAL A 76 -21.74 49.66 -16.89
N THR A 77 -21.26 50.88 -17.11
CA THR A 77 -21.34 51.99 -16.15
C THR A 77 -22.77 52.45 -15.84
N GLU A 78 -23.76 52.06 -16.68
CA GLU A 78 -25.19 52.29 -16.47
C GLU A 78 -25.87 51.20 -15.61
N ILE A 79 -25.12 50.18 -15.21
CA ILE A 79 -25.61 49.02 -14.44
C ILE A 79 -25.29 49.25 -12.99
N THR A 80 -26.30 49.11 -12.14
CA THR A 80 -26.10 49.12 -10.68
C THR A 80 -25.71 47.73 -10.23
N VAL A 81 -24.58 47.62 -9.53
CA VAL A 81 -24.06 46.36 -8.97
C VAL A 81 -23.93 46.48 -7.44
N SER A 82 -23.99 45.37 -6.75
CA SER A 82 -23.87 45.36 -5.26
C SER A 82 -22.43 45.58 -4.79
N GLY A 83 -21.43 45.27 -5.63
CA GLY A 83 -20.00 45.43 -5.33
C GLY A 83 -19.37 46.67 -5.94
N GLU A 84 -18.13 46.53 -6.45
CA GLU A 84 -17.40 47.61 -7.08
C GLU A 84 -18.03 47.97 -8.41
N GLN A 85 -18.32 49.26 -8.63
CA GLN A 85 -18.91 49.76 -9.87
C GLN A 85 -17.90 49.69 -11.00
N PRO A 86 -18.28 49.17 -12.19
CA PRO A 86 -17.43 49.19 -13.36
C PRO A 86 -17.23 50.61 -13.87
N ILE A 87 -16.01 50.91 -14.31
CA ILE A 87 -15.65 52.25 -14.84
C ILE A 87 -15.61 52.30 -16.36
N ALA A 88 -15.58 51.15 -17.04
CA ALA A 88 -15.62 51.03 -18.49
C ALA A 88 -16.13 49.62 -18.88
N GLY A 89 -16.56 49.49 -20.12
CA GLY A 89 -17.02 48.25 -20.74
C GLY A 89 -18.42 48.33 -21.30
N ILE A 90 -18.80 47.33 -22.07
CA ILE A 90 -20.11 47.23 -22.74
C ILE A 90 -20.78 45.89 -22.37
N TRP A 91 -22.11 45.91 -22.42
CA TRP A 91 -22.93 44.71 -22.32
C TRP A 91 -23.87 44.55 -23.50
N GLU A 92 -24.23 43.34 -23.84
CA GLU A 92 -25.16 42.97 -24.90
C GLU A 92 -25.94 41.72 -24.52
N ILE A 93 -27.27 41.72 -24.78
CA ILE A 93 -28.12 40.55 -24.71
C ILE A 93 -28.10 39.84 -26.06
N ASP A 94 -27.60 38.61 -26.07
CA ASP A 94 -27.59 37.79 -27.28
C ASP A 94 -28.71 36.73 -27.21
N ASN A 95 -29.70 36.89 -28.05
CA ASN A 95 -30.84 36.01 -28.21
C ASN A 95 -30.73 35.14 -29.48
N SER A 96 -29.53 34.82 -29.92
CA SER A 96 -29.29 34.01 -31.11
C SER A 96 -29.98 32.65 -31.03
N SER A 97 -30.27 32.06 -32.17
CA SER A 97 -30.83 30.70 -32.27
C SER A 97 -29.83 29.64 -31.87
N ASN A 98 -28.53 29.95 -31.86
CA ASN A 98 -27.48 29.07 -31.37
C ASN A 98 -27.46 29.08 -29.83
N PRO A 99 -27.71 27.91 -29.11
CA PRO A 99 -27.69 27.84 -27.66
C PRO A 99 -26.39 28.33 -27.03
N ASP A 100 -25.25 28.12 -27.69
CA ASP A 100 -23.92 28.48 -27.18
C ASP A 100 -23.66 29.99 -27.15
N ASN A 101 -24.48 30.76 -27.90
CA ASN A 101 -24.40 32.23 -27.96
C ASN A 101 -25.48 32.96 -27.18
N ARG A 102 -26.43 32.22 -26.56
CA ARG A 102 -27.49 32.85 -25.78
C ARG A 102 -26.98 33.33 -24.44
N GLY A 103 -27.36 34.55 -24.06
CA GLY A 103 -27.07 35.09 -22.75
C GLY A 103 -26.60 36.51 -22.75
N ILE A 104 -25.89 36.89 -21.68
CA ILE A 104 -25.36 38.24 -21.50
C ILE A 104 -23.89 38.25 -21.85
N LYS A 105 -23.50 39.00 -22.84
CA LYS A 105 -22.12 39.32 -23.21
C LYS A 105 -21.67 40.56 -22.47
N ILE A 106 -20.48 40.49 -21.86
CA ILE A 106 -19.76 41.65 -21.34
C ILE A 106 -18.38 41.71 -21.99
N LYS A 107 -17.98 42.92 -22.44
CA LYS A 107 -16.67 43.14 -23.06
C LYS A 107 -16.02 44.39 -22.50
N ASP A 108 -14.69 44.34 -22.43
CA ASP A 108 -13.84 45.48 -22.07
C ASP A 108 -14.20 46.07 -20.70
N VAL A 109 -14.66 45.24 -19.76
CA VAL A 109 -15.06 45.65 -18.41
C VAL A 109 -13.83 45.96 -17.56
N LYS A 110 -13.81 47.14 -16.96
CA LYS A 110 -12.73 47.58 -16.05
C LYS A 110 -13.28 48.08 -14.73
N PHE A 111 -12.48 47.94 -13.69
CA PHE A 111 -12.76 48.42 -12.34
C PHE A 111 -11.66 49.36 -11.85
N ALA A 112 -12.02 50.29 -10.94
CA ALA A 112 -11.08 51.28 -10.43
C ALA A 112 -9.96 50.66 -9.57
N SER A 113 -10.26 49.55 -8.88
CA SER A 113 -9.30 48.81 -8.05
C SER A 113 -8.20 48.11 -8.85
N MET A 114 -8.48 47.82 -10.16
CA MET A 114 -7.54 47.15 -11.07
C MET A 114 -7.66 47.70 -12.51
N LYS A 115 -7.31 48.98 -12.68
CA LYS A 115 -7.44 49.73 -13.96
C LYS A 115 -6.68 49.11 -15.12
N ASP A 116 -5.61 48.38 -14.82
CA ASP A 116 -4.73 47.76 -15.81
C ASP A 116 -5.21 46.37 -16.26
N TYR A 117 -6.42 45.99 -15.86
CA TYR A 117 -7.03 44.71 -16.25
C TYR A 117 -8.33 44.93 -17.00
N THR A 118 -8.52 44.16 -18.05
CA THR A 118 -9.74 44.15 -18.87
C THR A 118 -10.39 42.76 -18.78
N CYS A 119 -11.69 42.75 -18.51
CA CYS A 119 -12.46 41.51 -18.31
C CYS A 119 -13.50 41.31 -19.43
N THR A 120 -13.72 40.06 -19.82
CA THR A 120 -14.71 39.67 -20.82
C THR A 120 -15.22 38.25 -20.57
N ASN A 121 -16.43 37.93 -21.03
CA ASN A 121 -16.95 36.56 -21.14
C ASN A 121 -17.21 36.18 -22.61
N VAL A 122 -16.57 36.84 -23.55
CA VAL A 122 -16.73 36.57 -24.98
C VAL A 122 -15.44 36.01 -25.55
N ASN A 123 -15.51 34.89 -26.22
CA ASN A 123 -14.42 34.25 -26.93
C ASN A 123 -14.02 35.03 -28.19
N SER A 124 -12.86 34.75 -28.76
CA SER A 124 -12.37 35.37 -29.99
C SER A 124 -13.28 35.16 -31.22
N ASP A 125 -14.07 34.10 -31.24
CA ASP A 125 -15.07 33.78 -32.26
C ASP A 125 -16.43 34.45 -32.04
N GLY A 126 -16.58 35.22 -30.93
CA GLY A 126 -17.80 35.93 -30.58
C GLY A 126 -18.81 35.11 -29.78
N THR A 127 -18.49 33.85 -29.45
CA THR A 127 -19.34 33.00 -28.59
C THR A 127 -19.22 33.40 -27.13
N ILE A 128 -20.25 33.03 -26.29
CA ILE A 128 -20.24 33.31 -24.88
C ILE A 128 -19.43 32.21 -24.14
N ASN A 129 -18.43 32.63 -23.37
CA ASN A 129 -17.76 31.75 -22.44
C ASN A 129 -18.56 31.69 -21.12
N SER A 130 -18.74 30.50 -20.56
CA SER A 130 -19.38 30.30 -19.24
C SER A 130 -18.58 30.94 -18.10
N LYS A 131 -17.30 31.26 -18.34
CA LYS A 131 -16.43 31.92 -17.35
C LYS A 131 -16.03 33.32 -17.87
N VAL A 132 -16.02 34.27 -16.96
CA VAL A 132 -15.37 35.56 -17.18
C VAL A 132 -13.86 35.37 -17.08
N THR A 133 -13.10 36.03 -17.92
CA THR A 133 -11.64 36.06 -17.89
C THR A 133 -11.15 37.49 -17.84
N CYS A 134 -10.13 37.77 -17.02
CA CYS A 134 -9.53 39.11 -16.91
C CYS A 134 -8.05 39.05 -17.26
N ALA A 135 -7.61 39.91 -18.18
CA ALA A 135 -6.23 40.03 -18.63
C ALA A 135 -5.67 41.44 -18.40
N LYS A 136 -4.36 41.53 -18.14
CA LYS A 136 -3.67 42.82 -17.95
C LYS A 136 -3.49 43.54 -19.26
N ASP A 137 -3.86 44.80 -19.29
CA ASP A 137 -3.74 45.65 -20.48
C ASP A 137 -2.29 45.83 -20.93
N GLY A 138 -2.07 45.83 -22.24
CA GLY A 138 -0.76 46.13 -22.82
C GLY A 138 0.29 45.02 -22.75
N LYS A 139 -0.06 43.84 -22.21
CA LYS A 139 0.67 42.64 -22.51
C LYS A 139 0.05 41.99 -23.76
N ASN A 140 0.54 42.38 -24.94
CA ASN A 140 0.75 41.39 -25.96
C ASN A 140 1.73 40.41 -25.27
N GLU A 141 1.24 39.28 -24.76
CA GLU A 141 2.14 38.23 -24.33
C GLU A 141 2.99 37.91 -25.57
N GLU A 142 4.29 38.20 -25.49
CA GLU A 142 5.23 37.58 -26.41
C GLU A 142 4.91 36.10 -26.38
N PRO A 143 4.78 35.42 -27.53
CA PRO A 143 4.47 33.99 -27.56
C PRO A 143 5.43 33.29 -26.58
N ASP A 144 4.88 32.45 -25.72
CA ASP A 144 5.71 31.67 -24.78
C ASP A 144 6.71 30.85 -25.59
N GLU A 145 7.92 31.39 -25.75
CA GLU A 145 9.00 30.80 -26.54
C GLU A 145 9.59 29.56 -25.85
N VAL A 146 9.14 29.24 -24.63
CA VAL A 146 9.66 28.14 -23.86
C VAL A 146 9.20 26.81 -24.43
N GLN A 147 10.15 26.00 -24.87
CA GLN A 147 9.89 24.62 -25.27
C GLN A 147 9.53 23.79 -24.02
N PRO A 148 8.47 22.96 -24.06
CA PRO A 148 8.18 22.05 -22.97
C PRO A 148 9.33 21.09 -22.74
N THR A 149 9.44 20.54 -21.55
CA THR A 149 10.35 19.43 -21.24
C THR A 149 9.55 18.27 -20.71
N ILE A 150 9.90 17.07 -21.14
CA ILE A 150 9.33 15.82 -20.66
C ILE A 150 10.47 14.83 -20.40
N THR A 151 10.46 14.17 -19.25
CA THR A 151 11.47 13.18 -18.87
C THR A 151 10.80 12.03 -18.16
N ALA A 152 11.20 10.80 -18.46
CA ALA A 152 10.73 9.63 -17.73
C ALA A 152 11.27 9.65 -16.29
N LYS A 153 10.40 9.39 -15.30
CA LYS A 153 10.77 9.29 -13.87
C LYS A 153 11.70 8.12 -13.60
N GLN A 154 11.57 7.07 -14.40
CA GLN A 154 12.38 5.85 -14.36
C GLN A 154 12.65 5.38 -15.79
N ALA A 155 13.82 4.81 -16.04
CA ALA A 155 14.17 4.28 -17.37
C ALA A 155 13.33 3.04 -17.73
N THR A 156 12.99 2.23 -16.72
CA THR A 156 12.17 1.01 -16.89
C THR A 156 11.16 0.91 -15.74
N VAL A 157 9.91 0.61 -16.07
CA VAL A 157 8.81 0.36 -15.15
C VAL A 157 8.37 -1.09 -15.32
N LYS A 158 8.18 -1.82 -14.23
CA LYS A 158 7.63 -3.18 -14.25
C LYS A 158 6.22 -3.15 -13.67
N VAL A 159 5.26 -3.68 -14.40
CA VAL A 159 3.84 -3.72 -14.02
C VAL A 159 3.23 -5.08 -14.36
N ASN A 160 2.11 -5.41 -13.73
CA ASN A 160 1.35 -6.60 -14.10
C ASN A 160 0.33 -6.26 -15.19
N LYS A 161 0.00 -7.24 -16.05
CA LYS A 161 -1.07 -7.08 -17.04
C LYS A 161 -2.38 -6.72 -16.37
N GLY A 162 -3.11 -5.77 -16.93
CA GLY A 162 -4.36 -5.25 -16.36
C GLY A 162 -4.20 -4.09 -15.37
N THR A 163 -2.97 -3.67 -15.04
CA THR A 163 -2.75 -2.46 -14.21
C THR A 163 -3.40 -1.24 -14.87
N THR A 164 -4.30 -0.55 -14.14
CA THR A 164 -5.04 0.63 -14.63
C THR A 164 -4.34 1.93 -14.25
N GLN A 165 -3.15 2.18 -14.79
CA GLN A 165 -2.43 3.43 -14.57
C GLN A 165 -2.21 4.17 -15.88
N GLU A 166 -2.41 5.49 -15.86
CA GLU A 166 -2.12 6.32 -17.03
C GLU A 166 -0.60 6.40 -17.27
N ILE A 167 -0.18 6.18 -18.52
CA ILE A 167 1.25 6.17 -18.88
C ILE A 167 1.89 7.54 -18.70
N LYS A 168 1.15 8.63 -18.90
CA LYS A 168 1.66 9.99 -18.65
C LYS A 168 2.19 10.20 -17.22
N ASP A 169 1.68 9.45 -16.23
CA ASP A 169 2.08 9.56 -14.82
C ASP A 169 3.52 9.08 -14.57
N TYR A 170 4.10 8.33 -15.50
CA TYR A 170 5.51 7.93 -15.43
C TYR A 170 6.48 9.01 -15.91
N PHE A 171 5.97 10.20 -16.27
CA PHE A 171 6.79 11.31 -16.74
C PHE A 171 6.72 12.51 -15.80
N THR A 172 7.81 13.25 -15.76
CA THR A 172 7.84 14.62 -15.23
C THR A 172 7.79 15.56 -16.41
N VAL A 173 6.82 16.48 -16.42
CA VAL A 173 6.60 17.42 -17.50
C VAL A 173 6.64 18.84 -16.95
N LYS A 174 7.29 19.74 -17.69
CA LYS A 174 7.26 21.18 -17.41
C LYS A 174 6.88 21.91 -18.71
N PHE A 175 5.88 22.75 -18.60
CA PHE A 175 5.44 23.64 -19.68
C PHE A 175 5.93 25.06 -19.43
N GLY A 176 5.87 25.90 -20.45
CA GLY A 176 5.99 27.35 -20.33
C GLY A 176 4.79 27.97 -19.58
N LYS A 177 4.74 29.30 -19.56
CA LYS A 177 3.73 30.07 -18.79
C LYS A 177 2.28 29.77 -19.16
N THR A 178 2.04 29.38 -20.39
CA THR A 178 0.69 29.19 -20.96
C THR A 178 0.20 27.73 -20.84
N GLY A 179 1.03 26.82 -20.28
CA GLY A 179 0.66 25.42 -20.09
C GLY A 179 0.79 24.56 -21.35
N GLY A 180 0.10 23.42 -21.36
CA GLY A 180 0.13 22.50 -22.51
C GLY A 180 -0.55 21.16 -22.19
N THR A 181 -0.41 20.19 -23.08
CA THR A 181 -0.99 18.85 -22.98
C THR A 181 0.08 17.76 -23.12
N VAL A 182 -0.19 16.58 -22.54
CA VAL A 182 0.63 15.39 -22.74
C VAL A 182 -0.21 14.33 -23.41
N THR A 183 0.28 13.78 -24.51
CA THR A 183 -0.34 12.67 -25.23
C THR A 183 0.66 11.53 -25.36
N CYS A 184 0.27 10.32 -25.03
CA CYS A 184 1.09 9.13 -25.18
C CYS A 184 0.53 8.24 -26.30
N GLU A 185 1.39 7.43 -26.93
CA GLU A 185 0.99 6.45 -27.97
C GLU A 185 -0.05 5.45 -27.45
N VAL A 186 0.03 5.12 -26.15
CA VAL A 186 -0.95 4.34 -25.41
C VAL A 186 -1.31 5.12 -24.15
N ALA A 187 -2.58 5.23 -23.83
CA ALA A 187 -3.03 6.06 -22.69
C ALA A 187 -2.83 5.36 -21.35
N ASN A 188 -3.18 4.08 -21.26
CA ASN A 188 -3.16 3.31 -20.03
C ASN A 188 -2.30 2.05 -20.16
N VAL A 189 -1.68 1.67 -19.05
CA VAL A 189 -0.93 0.41 -18.95
C VAL A 189 -1.80 -0.81 -19.24
N SER A 190 -3.09 -0.78 -18.90
CA SER A 190 -4.05 -1.86 -19.15
C SER A 190 -4.28 -2.18 -20.64
N GLU A 191 -3.89 -1.30 -21.53
CA GLU A 191 -3.97 -1.47 -22.98
C GLU A 191 -2.76 -2.25 -23.55
N LEU A 192 -1.72 -2.47 -22.74
CA LEU A 192 -0.50 -3.18 -23.14
C LEU A 192 -0.63 -4.68 -22.88
N GLU A 193 -0.28 -5.47 -23.87
CA GLU A 193 -0.14 -6.92 -23.71
C GLU A 193 1.11 -7.27 -22.89
N ALA A 194 1.20 -8.54 -22.44
CA ALA A 194 2.39 -9.02 -21.74
C ALA A 194 3.63 -8.90 -22.62
N GLY A 195 4.74 -8.45 -22.06
CA GLY A 195 6.01 -8.24 -22.75
C GLY A 195 6.66 -6.90 -22.47
N ASP A 196 7.70 -6.62 -23.22
CA ASP A 196 8.45 -5.35 -23.15
C ASP A 196 7.89 -4.35 -24.17
N HIS A 197 7.48 -3.19 -23.69
CA HIS A 197 6.95 -2.09 -24.52
C HIS A 197 7.81 -0.84 -24.31
N THR A 198 8.07 -0.11 -25.37
CA THR A 198 8.63 1.23 -25.28
C THR A 198 7.55 2.21 -25.71
N VAL A 199 7.02 2.98 -24.77
CA VAL A 199 5.93 3.91 -25.02
C VAL A 199 6.47 5.33 -25.04
N LYS A 200 6.17 6.04 -26.13
CA LYS A 200 6.54 7.45 -26.31
C LYS A 200 5.39 8.34 -25.88
N CYS A 201 5.73 9.42 -25.16
CA CYS A 201 4.82 10.51 -24.84
C CYS A 201 5.34 11.84 -25.38
N THR A 202 4.44 12.66 -25.87
CA THR A 202 4.69 13.99 -26.43
C THR A 202 4.04 15.04 -25.53
N ALA A 203 4.84 15.98 -25.05
CA ALA A 203 4.35 17.19 -24.39
C ALA A 203 4.23 18.30 -25.44
N THR A 204 3.06 18.88 -25.59
CA THR A 204 2.77 19.97 -26.53
C THR A 204 2.42 21.23 -25.75
N GLY A 205 3.23 22.27 -25.86
CA GLY A 205 2.93 23.59 -25.30
C GLY A 205 1.83 24.28 -26.09
N THR A 206 1.09 25.20 -25.46
CA THR A 206 0.09 26.04 -26.16
C THR A 206 0.70 26.90 -27.27
N ASN A 207 2.02 27.11 -27.23
CA ASN A 207 2.80 27.77 -28.31
C ASN A 207 3.09 26.86 -29.52
N GLY A 208 2.59 25.61 -29.51
CA GLY A 208 2.81 24.62 -30.57
C GLY A 208 4.18 23.93 -30.52
N LYS A 209 5.07 24.30 -29.61
CA LYS A 209 6.36 23.61 -29.43
C LYS A 209 6.14 22.26 -28.73
N ILE A 210 6.94 21.27 -29.12
CA ILE A 210 6.82 19.89 -28.63
C ILE A 210 8.14 19.39 -28.02
N ALA A 211 8.02 18.48 -27.05
CA ALA A 211 9.11 17.66 -26.58
C ALA A 211 8.63 16.21 -26.42
N GLU A 212 9.51 15.25 -26.64
CA GLU A 212 9.18 13.83 -26.58
C GLU A 212 10.11 13.10 -25.62
N ALA A 213 9.57 12.08 -24.95
CA ALA A 213 10.35 11.13 -24.16
C ALA A 213 9.67 9.75 -24.21
N SER A 214 10.46 8.70 -23.99
CA SER A 214 9.97 7.33 -23.95
C SER A 214 10.28 6.69 -22.61
N VAL A 215 9.44 5.75 -22.19
CA VAL A 215 9.64 4.89 -21.02
C VAL A 215 9.53 3.42 -21.44
N LYS A 216 10.43 2.57 -20.94
CA LYS A 216 10.30 1.13 -21.12
C LYS A 216 9.34 0.58 -20.05
N ILE A 217 8.27 -0.11 -20.47
CA ILE A 217 7.30 -0.77 -19.59
C ILE A 217 7.37 -2.26 -19.85
N THR A 218 7.75 -3.03 -18.84
CA THR A 218 7.69 -4.49 -18.86
C THR A 218 6.38 -4.91 -18.20
N VAL A 219 5.45 -5.43 -19.02
CA VAL A 219 4.17 -5.96 -18.55
C VAL A 219 4.32 -7.46 -18.29
N LYS A 220 4.11 -7.89 -17.05
CA LYS A 220 4.09 -9.31 -16.69
C LYS A 220 2.67 -9.84 -16.82
N ASP A 221 2.53 -10.98 -17.53
CA ASP A 221 1.31 -11.78 -17.43
C ASP A 221 1.48 -12.77 -16.27
N VAL A 222 0.70 -12.58 -15.22
CA VAL A 222 0.77 -13.44 -14.03
C VAL A 222 0.33 -14.89 -14.32
N PHE A 223 -0.41 -15.12 -15.40
CA PHE A 223 -0.74 -16.46 -15.88
C PHE A 223 0.35 -17.07 -16.74
N ALA A 224 1.25 -16.26 -17.29
CA ALA A 224 2.41 -16.68 -18.05
C ALA A 224 3.71 -16.47 -17.26
N LEU A 225 3.68 -16.73 -15.92
CA LEU A 225 4.89 -16.70 -15.11
C LEU A 225 5.96 -17.57 -15.74
N ALA A 226 7.18 -17.07 -15.81
CA ALA A 226 8.31 -17.91 -16.19
C ALA A 226 8.38 -19.13 -15.27
N VAL A 227 8.76 -20.27 -15.83
CA VAL A 227 8.99 -21.48 -15.04
C VAL A 227 9.92 -21.16 -13.89
N ASP A 228 9.56 -21.53 -12.68
CA ASP A 228 10.43 -21.36 -11.52
C ASP A 228 11.71 -22.18 -11.69
N ASN A 229 12.83 -21.48 -11.78
CA ASN A 229 14.17 -22.08 -11.90
C ASN A 229 14.98 -21.92 -10.61
N SER A 230 14.35 -21.53 -9.51
CA SER A 230 15.01 -21.35 -8.21
C SER A 230 15.51 -22.66 -7.61
N GLY A 231 14.90 -23.78 -8.02
CA GLY A 231 15.08 -25.11 -7.41
C GLY A 231 14.15 -25.37 -6.24
N ALA A 232 13.17 -24.48 -5.98
CA ALA A 232 12.17 -24.69 -4.93
C ALA A 232 11.30 -25.93 -5.23
N ASN A 233 11.03 -26.73 -4.20
CA ASN A 233 10.11 -27.86 -4.33
C ASN A 233 8.70 -27.38 -4.67
N LYS A 234 8.07 -28.12 -5.59
CA LYS A 234 6.65 -27.92 -5.91
C LYS A 234 5.80 -28.00 -4.63
N PRO A 235 4.88 -27.03 -4.41
CA PRO A 235 3.94 -27.10 -3.30
C PRO A 235 3.05 -28.37 -3.36
N ILE A 236 2.81 -28.95 -2.19
CA ILE A 236 1.87 -30.09 -2.07
C ILE A 236 0.49 -29.50 -1.78
N LEU A 237 -0.47 -29.76 -2.67
CA LEU A 237 -1.87 -29.41 -2.44
C LEU A 237 -2.56 -30.56 -1.73
N TYR A 238 -3.13 -30.27 -0.56
CA TYR A 238 -4.02 -31.21 0.14
C TYR A 238 -5.46 -31.06 -0.35
N THR A 239 -6.31 -32.00 0.01
CA THR A 239 -7.74 -31.94 -0.35
C THR A 239 -8.35 -30.59 0.03
N LYS A 240 -9.17 -30.00 -0.83
CA LYS A 240 -9.80 -28.69 -0.68
C LYS A 240 -8.88 -27.48 -0.86
N MET A 241 -7.58 -27.64 -0.95
CA MET A 241 -6.70 -26.52 -1.26
C MET A 241 -6.77 -26.16 -2.74
N ILE A 242 -6.89 -24.89 -3.03
CA ILE A 242 -6.96 -24.34 -4.37
C ILE A 242 -5.78 -23.38 -4.56
N PRO A 243 -4.91 -23.59 -5.57
CA PRO A 243 -3.85 -22.64 -5.88
C PRO A 243 -4.42 -21.35 -6.42
N VAL A 244 -3.87 -20.22 -5.99
CA VAL A 244 -4.28 -18.89 -6.43
C VAL A 244 -3.11 -18.03 -6.85
N VAL A 245 -3.34 -17.19 -7.84
CA VAL A 245 -2.36 -16.22 -8.35
C VAL A 245 -3.00 -14.85 -8.45
N TYR A 246 -2.23 -13.79 -8.21
CA TYR A 246 -2.72 -12.41 -8.31
C TYR A 246 -2.44 -11.86 -9.71
N ASP A 247 -3.47 -11.43 -10.42
CA ASP A 247 -3.37 -10.93 -11.81
C ASP A 247 -2.97 -9.45 -11.91
N GLY A 248 -2.70 -8.82 -10.76
CA GLY A 248 -2.38 -7.39 -10.66
C GLY A 248 -3.54 -6.54 -10.14
N THR A 249 -4.75 -7.09 -10.16
CA THR A 249 -5.96 -6.43 -9.66
C THR A 249 -6.73 -7.30 -8.66
N LYS A 250 -6.75 -8.61 -8.88
CA LYS A 250 -7.51 -9.58 -8.11
C LYS A 250 -6.80 -10.92 -8.02
N TRP A 251 -7.18 -11.72 -7.04
CA TRP A 251 -6.79 -13.11 -6.97
C TRP A 251 -7.69 -13.96 -7.87
N VAL A 252 -7.06 -14.88 -8.56
CA VAL A 252 -7.75 -15.81 -9.46
C VAL A 252 -7.31 -17.23 -9.19
N TYR A 253 -8.21 -18.17 -9.37
CA TYR A 253 -7.91 -19.60 -9.29
C TYR A 253 -6.90 -20.02 -10.36
N SER A 254 -5.84 -20.70 -9.94
CA SER A 254 -4.88 -21.36 -10.83
C SER A 254 -5.20 -22.85 -10.93
N ASP A 255 -4.85 -23.48 -12.05
CA ASP A 255 -4.91 -24.94 -12.21
C ASP A 255 -3.74 -25.67 -11.50
N GLY A 256 -2.84 -24.92 -10.87
CA GLY A 256 -1.68 -25.43 -10.18
C GLY A 256 -0.53 -25.85 -11.10
N THR A 257 -0.55 -25.44 -12.36
CA THR A 257 0.61 -25.61 -13.24
C THR A 257 1.76 -24.75 -12.75
N GLN A 258 2.99 -25.23 -12.86
CA GLN A 258 4.16 -24.53 -12.33
C GLN A 258 4.53 -23.29 -13.13
N THR A 259 4.02 -23.16 -14.34
CA THR A 259 4.30 -22.02 -15.22
C THR A 259 3.51 -20.77 -14.88
N ASN A 260 2.42 -20.90 -14.10
CA ASN A 260 1.52 -19.78 -13.82
C ASN A 260 1.11 -19.65 -12.36
N TRP A 261 1.73 -20.38 -11.44
CA TRP A 261 1.34 -20.35 -10.03
C TRP A 261 2.32 -19.63 -9.11
N TYR A 262 3.63 -19.88 -9.26
CA TYR A 262 4.67 -19.27 -8.41
C TYR A 262 6.00 -19.11 -9.16
N ASN A 263 6.83 -18.20 -8.66
CA ASN A 263 8.22 -18.04 -9.08
C ASN A 263 9.04 -17.42 -7.94
N TYR A 264 9.81 -18.22 -7.23
CA TYR A 264 10.60 -17.78 -6.07
C TYR A 264 11.73 -16.83 -6.47
N THR A 265 12.28 -16.94 -7.68
CA THR A 265 13.28 -15.99 -8.17
C THR A 265 12.70 -14.58 -8.29
N ASP A 266 11.42 -14.47 -8.63
CA ASP A 266 10.68 -13.20 -8.71
C ASP A 266 9.96 -12.83 -7.40
N LYS A 267 10.23 -13.56 -6.30
CA LYS A 267 9.58 -13.37 -4.99
C LYS A 267 8.07 -13.59 -5.00
N GLN A 268 7.59 -14.39 -5.94
CA GLN A 268 6.18 -14.78 -6.03
C GLN A 268 6.03 -16.15 -5.37
N TRP A 269 5.91 -16.13 -4.04
CA TRP A 269 5.73 -17.35 -3.26
C TRP A 269 4.38 -17.98 -3.56
N ALA A 270 4.31 -19.30 -3.59
CA ALA A 270 3.07 -20.01 -3.90
C ALA A 270 2.00 -19.74 -2.82
N ASN A 271 0.81 -19.38 -3.26
CA ASN A 271 -0.36 -19.17 -2.42
C ASN A 271 -1.43 -20.20 -2.74
N ALA A 272 -2.13 -20.69 -1.72
CA ALA A 272 -3.30 -21.54 -1.86
C ALA A 272 -4.34 -21.19 -0.82
N VAL A 273 -5.61 -21.39 -1.17
CA VAL A 273 -6.75 -21.12 -0.28
C VAL A 273 -7.58 -22.37 -0.08
N VAL A 274 -8.32 -22.40 1.03
CA VAL A 274 -9.46 -23.29 1.24
C VAL A 274 -10.70 -22.39 1.26
N LEU A 275 -11.69 -22.70 0.44
CA LEU A 275 -12.88 -21.89 0.31
C LEU A 275 -13.90 -22.20 1.43
N ASN A 276 -14.78 -21.26 1.67
CA ASN A 276 -15.93 -21.45 2.54
C ASN A 276 -16.83 -22.57 1.99
N SER A 277 -17.58 -23.25 2.86
CA SER A 277 -18.48 -24.31 2.47
C SER A 277 -19.51 -23.83 1.44
N GLY A 278 -19.68 -24.60 0.36
CA GLY A 278 -20.60 -24.28 -0.72
C GLY A 278 -20.04 -23.36 -1.82
N VAL A 279 -18.86 -22.76 -1.62
CA VAL A 279 -18.19 -21.98 -2.67
C VAL A 279 -17.44 -22.93 -3.61
N THR A 280 -17.62 -22.75 -4.92
CA THR A 280 -16.91 -23.50 -5.97
C THR A 280 -16.34 -22.54 -6.99
N LYS A 281 -15.11 -22.75 -7.39
CA LYS A 281 -14.36 -21.92 -8.36
C LYS A 281 -13.70 -22.81 -9.42
N ASN A 282 -13.63 -22.31 -10.64
CA ASN A 282 -12.89 -22.93 -11.74
C ASN A 282 -11.60 -22.14 -12.02
N ALA A 283 -10.67 -22.75 -12.74
CA ALA A 283 -9.46 -22.05 -13.17
C ALA A 283 -9.81 -20.78 -13.95
N GLY A 284 -9.22 -19.64 -13.54
CA GLY A 284 -9.51 -18.31 -14.07
C GLY A 284 -10.63 -17.54 -13.36
N ASP A 285 -11.44 -18.20 -12.52
CA ASP A 285 -12.44 -17.50 -11.71
C ASP A 285 -11.77 -16.60 -10.67
N GLU A 286 -12.41 -15.50 -10.35
CA GLU A 286 -12.00 -14.64 -9.25
C GLU A 286 -12.23 -15.34 -7.89
N VAL A 287 -11.24 -15.18 -7.01
CA VAL A 287 -11.32 -15.62 -5.61
C VAL A 287 -11.30 -14.38 -4.73
N THR A 288 -12.44 -14.04 -4.16
CA THR A 288 -12.57 -12.90 -3.24
C THR A 288 -12.20 -13.30 -1.81
N GLU A 289 -11.85 -12.35 -0.97
CA GLU A 289 -11.56 -12.59 0.44
C GLU A 289 -12.79 -13.16 1.19
N GLU A 290 -14.01 -12.87 0.71
CA GLU A 290 -15.25 -13.41 1.26
C GLU A 290 -15.42 -14.90 0.96
N ASP A 291 -14.91 -15.36 -0.19
CA ASP A 291 -14.95 -16.78 -0.57
C ASP A 291 -14.01 -17.65 0.27
N VAL A 292 -12.99 -17.05 0.87
CA VAL A 292 -11.87 -17.74 1.53
C VAL A 292 -12.17 -18.02 3.00
N ALA A 293 -11.93 -19.26 3.43
CA ALA A 293 -11.87 -19.65 4.84
C ALA A 293 -10.43 -19.62 5.36
N LEU A 294 -9.51 -20.24 4.63
CA LEU A 294 -8.10 -20.34 5.02
C LEU A 294 -7.20 -19.95 3.85
N TRP A 295 -6.15 -19.18 4.15
CA TRP A 295 -5.16 -18.73 3.16
C TRP A 295 -3.75 -19.10 3.61
N TYR A 296 -3.01 -19.79 2.76
CA TYR A 296 -1.68 -20.29 3.07
C TYR A 296 -0.63 -19.87 2.04
N VAL A 297 0.61 -19.80 2.49
CA VAL A 297 1.81 -19.55 1.67
C VAL A 297 2.76 -20.72 1.84
N TRP A 298 3.34 -21.24 0.74
CA TRP A 298 4.26 -22.37 0.76
C TRP A 298 5.68 -21.94 1.10
N ILE A 299 6.30 -22.64 2.05
CA ILE A 299 7.70 -22.52 2.42
C ILE A 299 8.42 -23.78 1.94
N PRO A 300 9.12 -23.72 0.79
CA PRO A 300 9.82 -24.88 0.25
C PRO A 300 11.06 -25.21 1.07
N ARG A 301 11.42 -26.50 1.14
CA ARG A 301 12.62 -27.00 1.82
C ARG A 301 13.87 -26.33 1.29
N TYR A 302 14.75 -25.89 2.21
CA TYR A 302 16.02 -25.29 1.88
C TYR A 302 17.10 -25.60 2.93
N LYS A 303 18.34 -25.41 2.52
CA LYS A 303 19.51 -25.27 3.40
C LYS A 303 19.97 -23.81 3.39
N TYR A 304 20.59 -23.40 4.47
CA TYR A 304 21.17 -22.08 4.59
C TYR A 304 22.62 -22.13 5.07
N LYS A 305 23.43 -21.13 4.71
CA LYS A 305 24.78 -20.99 5.24
C LYS A 305 24.69 -20.48 6.69
N LYS A 306 25.32 -21.21 7.65
CA LYS A 306 25.45 -20.73 9.02
C LYS A 306 26.07 -19.35 9.04
N PHE A 307 25.59 -18.52 9.91
CA PHE A 307 26.07 -17.15 10.10
C PHE A 307 26.15 -16.84 11.60
N THR A 308 26.82 -15.75 11.91
CA THR A 308 26.88 -15.19 13.26
C THR A 308 26.07 -13.90 13.29
N ASN A 309 25.69 -13.43 14.48
CA ASN A 309 24.97 -12.17 14.65
C ASN A 309 25.83 -10.92 14.35
N THR A 310 26.93 -11.09 13.63
CA THR A 310 27.83 -10.00 13.24
C THR A 310 28.35 -10.25 11.81
N PRO A 311 28.11 -9.33 10.85
CA PRO A 311 27.30 -8.11 11.02
C PRO A 311 25.81 -8.43 11.23
N LYS A 312 25.07 -7.51 11.85
CA LYS A 312 23.60 -7.59 11.96
C LYS A 312 22.96 -7.35 10.59
N GLU A 313 21.69 -7.78 10.47
CA GLU A 313 20.82 -7.56 9.31
C GLU A 313 21.42 -8.01 7.96
N GLN A 314 22.33 -8.99 8.00
CA GLN A 314 22.95 -9.54 6.79
C GLN A 314 21.96 -10.38 5.97
N GLU A 315 22.18 -10.47 4.66
CA GLU A 315 21.43 -11.41 3.82
C GLU A 315 21.78 -12.86 4.18
N ILE A 316 20.77 -13.70 4.39
CA ILE A 316 20.96 -15.11 4.67
C ILE A 316 21.04 -15.88 3.35
N SER A 317 22.16 -16.56 3.12
CA SER A 317 22.34 -17.37 1.91
C SER A 317 21.52 -18.65 1.99
N VAL A 318 20.43 -18.69 1.23
CA VAL A 318 19.50 -19.82 1.12
C VAL A 318 19.68 -20.52 -0.23
N THR A 319 19.65 -21.86 -0.20
CA THR A 319 19.61 -22.72 -1.38
C THR A 319 18.53 -23.78 -1.19
N PHE A 320 17.58 -23.88 -2.12
CA PHE A 320 16.53 -24.90 -2.06
C PHE A 320 17.12 -26.31 -2.23
N GLU A 321 16.49 -27.28 -1.59
CA GLU A 321 16.85 -28.70 -1.64
C GLU A 321 15.77 -29.50 -2.37
N ASN A 322 16.19 -30.41 -3.26
CA ASN A 322 15.26 -31.20 -4.06
C ASN A 322 14.63 -32.35 -3.25
N GLY A 323 13.32 -32.44 -3.29
CA GLY A 323 12.55 -33.46 -2.56
C GLY A 323 12.74 -33.32 -1.05
N THR A 324 12.95 -34.46 -0.39
CA THR A 324 13.23 -34.57 1.05
C THR A 324 14.70 -34.81 1.36
N SER A 325 15.58 -34.64 0.38
CA SER A 325 17.01 -34.91 0.52
C SER A 325 17.68 -33.87 1.41
N THR A 326 18.28 -34.31 2.50
CA THR A 326 19.14 -33.49 3.34
C THR A 326 20.53 -33.39 2.70
N THR A 327 20.82 -32.25 2.08
CA THR A 327 22.10 -32.00 1.40
C THR A 327 22.99 -31.03 2.16
N GLY A 328 22.54 -30.57 3.31
CA GLY A 328 23.31 -29.68 4.17
C GLY A 328 24.54 -30.37 4.77
N THR A 329 25.73 -29.79 4.60
CA THR A 329 27.00 -30.28 5.15
C THR A 329 27.84 -29.13 5.64
N GLY A 330 28.57 -29.33 6.76
CA GLY A 330 29.51 -28.35 7.31
C GLY A 330 28.84 -27.02 7.69
N GLU A 331 29.18 -25.94 6.97
CA GLU A 331 28.59 -24.61 7.20
C GLU A 331 27.20 -24.43 6.59
N ASN A 332 26.83 -25.25 5.62
CA ASN A 332 25.50 -25.23 5.05
C ASN A 332 24.65 -26.28 5.75
N VAL A 333 23.57 -25.88 6.38
CA VAL A 333 22.68 -26.78 7.13
C VAL A 333 21.29 -26.76 6.52
N THR A 334 20.71 -27.96 6.34
CA THR A 334 19.29 -28.07 6.05
C THR A 334 18.52 -27.45 7.20
N HIS A 335 17.55 -26.58 6.90
CA HIS A 335 16.80 -25.91 7.96
C HIS A 335 15.98 -26.93 8.76
N PRO A 336 16.09 -26.96 10.10
CA PRO A 336 15.49 -28.03 10.92
C PRO A 336 13.95 -28.04 10.88
N ALA A 337 13.29 -26.97 10.49
CA ALA A 337 11.83 -26.92 10.34
C ALA A 337 11.30 -27.92 9.28
N PHE A 338 12.14 -28.42 8.40
CA PHE A 338 11.72 -29.38 7.38
C PHE A 338 11.78 -30.83 7.85
N THR A 339 11.94 -31.05 9.16
CA THR A 339 11.78 -32.35 9.80
C THR A 339 10.63 -32.24 10.80
N PHE A 340 9.50 -32.88 10.53
CA PHE A 340 8.32 -32.88 11.39
C PHE A 340 8.17 -34.25 12.06
N GLY A 341 8.50 -34.31 13.36
CA GLY A 341 8.64 -35.59 14.03
C GLY A 341 9.75 -36.45 13.42
N ASN A 342 9.39 -37.51 12.73
CA ASN A 342 10.30 -38.40 12.01
C ASN A 342 10.13 -38.28 10.47
N THR A 343 9.33 -37.32 10.00
CA THR A 343 9.00 -37.15 8.58
C THR A 343 9.80 -35.97 8.02
N GLU A 344 10.56 -36.23 6.95
CA GLU A 344 11.22 -35.20 6.18
C GLU A 344 10.23 -34.56 5.21
N LEU A 345 10.13 -33.25 5.23
CA LEU A 345 9.19 -32.46 4.43
C LEU A 345 9.88 -31.87 3.18
N THR A 346 9.16 -31.82 2.06
CA THR A 346 9.56 -31.03 0.87
C THR A 346 9.31 -29.54 1.08
N GLY A 347 8.60 -29.17 2.10
CA GLY A 347 8.16 -27.85 2.52
C GLY A 347 6.90 -27.95 3.36
N PHE A 348 6.38 -26.81 3.80
CA PHE A 348 5.13 -26.71 4.55
C PHE A 348 4.37 -25.44 4.17
N TRP A 349 3.07 -25.45 4.41
CA TRP A 349 2.21 -24.29 4.27
C TRP A 349 2.13 -23.53 5.59
N VAL A 350 2.34 -22.21 5.55
CA VAL A 350 2.16 -21.32 6.70
C VAL A 350 0.97 -20.41 6.45
N GLY A 351 0.19 -20.10 7.48
CA GLY A 351 -0.90 -19.12 7.38
C GLY A 351 -0.40 -17.79 6.81
N LYS A 352 -1.05 -17.27 5.77
CA LYS A 352 -0.68 -16.00 5.15
C LYS A 352 -0.83 -14.83 6.11
N PHE A 353 -1.80 -14.90 7.00
CA PHE A 353 -2.13 -13.95 8.05
C PHE A 353 -2.17 -14.64 9.40
N GLU A 354 -2.22 -13.88 10.48
CA GLU A 354 -2.60 -14.38 11.79
C GLU A 354 -3.98 -15.06 11.72
N ILE A 355 -4.23 -15.99 12.66
CA ILE A 355 -5.56 -16.60 12.72
C ILE A 355 -6.61 -15.60 13.18
N SER A 356 -7.83 -15.78 12.67
CA SER A 356 -9.05 -15.14 13.14
C SER A 356 -10.08 -16.23 13.46
N THR A 357 -11.31 -15.86 13.74
CA THR A 357 -12.40 -16.79 14.04
C THR A 357 -13.70 -16.38 13.39
N THR A 358 -14.61 -17.34 13.18
CA THR A 358 -15.99 -17.07 12.74
C THR A 358 -16.90 -16.62 13.89
N ASP A 359 -16.46 -16.65 15.15
CA ASP A 359 -17.25 -16.22 16.30
C ASP A 359 -17.38 -14.69 16.34
N SER A 360 -18.56 -14.19 15.99
CA SER A 360 -18.82 -12.75 15.92
C SER A 360 -18.67 -12.03 17.26
N ALA A 361 -18.91 -12.72 18.38
CA ALA A 361 -18.75 -12.13 19.72
C ALA A 361 -17.28 -11.91 20.05
N CYS A 362 -16.40 -12.83 19.64
CA CYS A 362 -14.96 -12.66 19.77
C CYS A 362 -14.42 -11.55 18.84
N ASN A 363 -14.89 -11.49 17.59
CA ASN A 363 -14.43 -10.50 16.61
C ASN A 363 -14.87 -9.07 16.94
N SER A 364 -16.08 -8.88 17.49
CA SER A 364 -16.64 -7.56 17.77
C SER A 364 -16.16 -6.96 19.09
N SER A 365 -15.82 -7.80 20.09
CA SER A 365 -15.39 -7.35 21.42
C SER A 365 -14.54 -8.44 22.07
N ALA A 366 -13.29 -8.55 21.64
CA ALA A 366 -12.38 -9.58 22.10
C ALA A 366 -12.09 -9.45 23.62
N THR A 367 -12.48 -10.45 24.36
CA THR A 367 -12.21 -10.63 25.81
C THR A 367 -11.96 -12.09 26.09
N SER A 368 -11.32 -12.43 27.21
CA SER A 368 -11.15 -13.84 27.62
C SER A 368 -12.49 -14.57 27.72
N ALA A 369 -13.56 -13.91 28.17
CA ALA A 369 -14.89 -14.53 28.26
C ALA A 369 -15.44 -14.98 26.89
N ASN A 370 -15.17 -14.22 25.83
CA ASN A 370 -15.64 -14.50 24.48
C ASN A 370 -14.70 -15.42 23.71
N CYS A 371 -13.39 -15.27 23.90
CA CYS A 371 -12.35 -15.80 23.00
C CYS A 371 -11.56 -16.97 23.59
N ASP A 372 -11.49 -17.12 24.93
CA ASP A 372 -10.69 -18.21 25.55
C ASP A 372 -11.47 -19.54 25.56
N LYS A 373 -11.65 -20.09 24.37
CA LYS A 373 -12.31 -21.38 24.13
C LYS A 373 -11.86 -21.93 22.78
N VAL A 374 -12.10 -23.20 22.52
CA VAL A 374 -11.90 -23.78 21.18
C VAL A 374 -12.93 -23.20 20.22
N LEU A 375 -12.47 -22.55 19.16
CA LEU A 375 -13.28 -21.89 18.14
C LEU A 375 -12.95 -22.42 16.74
N THR A 376 -13.85 -22.18 15.79
CA THR A 376 -13.52 -22.37 14.38
C THR A 376 -12.60 -21.25 13.93
N MET A 377 -11.35 -21.59 13.62
CA MET A 377 -10.38 -20.62 13.13
C MET A 377 -10.58 -20.31 11.64
N THR A 378 -10.21 -19.12 11.24
CA THR A 378 -10.05 -18.70 9.84
C THR A 378 -8.68 -18.04 9.64
N ILE A 379 -8.22 -17.99 8.39
CA ILE A 379 -7.01 -17.25 8.00
C ILE A 379 -7.40 -16.37 6.83
N LYS A 380 -7.66 -15.10 7.11
CA LYS A 380 -8.21 -14.14 6.15
C LYS A 380 -7.54 -12.78 6.33
N PRO A 381 -7.44 -11.96 5.27
CA PRO A 381 -7.12 -10.55 5.42
C PRO A 381 -8.33 -9.75 5.96
N ASN A 382 -8.08 -8.52 6.38
CA ASN A 382 -9.09 -7.50 6.67
C ASN A 382 -10.05 -7.86 7.83
N VAL A 383 -9.65 -8.76 8.70
CA VAL A 383 -10.44 -9.20 9.86
C VAL A 383 -9.62 -9.04 11.14
N SER A 384 -10.28 -8.88 12.28
CA SER A 384 -9.58 -8.84 13.57
C SER A 384 -8.92 -10.19 13.87
N SER A 385 -7.64 -10.18 14.22
CA SER A 385 -6.96 -11.40 14.67
C SER A 385 -7.59 -11.92 15.96
N TRP A 386 -7.64 -13.24 16.09
CA TRP A 386 -8.19 -13.89 17.27
C TRP A 386 -7.18 -13.84 18.42
N ARG A 387 -7.55 -13.09 19.46
CA ARG A 387 -6.74 -12.82 20.65
C ARG A 387 -7.48 -13.26 21.93
N TYR A 388 -6.84 -13.12 23.07
CA TYR A 388 -7.41 -13.45 24.40
C TYR A 388 -7.72 -14.93 24.61
N ALA A 389 -7.01 -15.84 23.95
CA ALA A 389 -7.13 -17.25 24.15
C ALA A 389 -5.81 -17.84 24.68
N THR A 390 -5.93 -18.90 25.47
CA THR A 390 -4.77 -19.70 25.89
C THR A 390 -4.13 -20.38 24.68
N ILE A 391 -2.83 -20.68 24.78
CA ILE A 391 -2.09 -21.40 23.74
C ILE A 391 -2.78 -22.73 23.40
N SER A 392 -3.30 -23.46 24.41
CA SER A 392 -3.99 -24.72 24.20
C SER A 392 -5.28 -24.59 23.39
N ASN A 393 -6.03 -23.49 23.53
CA ASN A 393 -7.24 -23.24 22.75
C ASN A 393 -6.92 -22.91 21.31
N HIS A 394 -5.91 -22.06 21.04
CA HIS A 394 -5.40 -21.83 19.69
C HIS A 394 -4.89 -23.13 19.07
N PHE A 395 -4.03 -23.88 19.78
CA PHE A 395 -3.48 -25.15 19.34
C PHE A 395 -4.57 -26.14 18.93
N THR A 396 -5.57 -26.35 19.79
CA THR A 396 -6.68 -27.29 19.54
C THR A 396 -7.52 -26.84 18.34
N SER A 397 -7.80 -25.54 18.22
CA SER A 397 -8.60 -24.99 17.12
C SER A 397 -7.88 -25.15 15.78
N ILE A 398 -6.57 -24.93 15.76
CA ILE A 398 -5.74 -25.13 14.57
C ILE A 398 -5.67 -26.61 14.18
N GLN A 399 -5.52 -27.52 15.15
CA GLN A 399 -5.57 -28.96 14.86
C GLN A 399 -6.92 -29.41 14.29
N ASN A 400 -8.02 -28.84 14.78
CA ASN A 400 -9.36 -29.16 14.29
C ASN A 400 -9.64 -28.69 12.87
N ALA A 401 -8.82 -27.80 12.30
CA ALA A 401 -9.06 -27.23 10.98
C ALA A 401 -9.13 -28.26 9.87
N THR A 402 -8.33 -29.32 9.93
CA THR A 402 -8.38 -30.41 8.93
C THR A 402 -9.75 -31.08 8.90
N GLY A 403 -10.32 -31.39 10.04
CA GLY A 403 -11.67 -31.94 10.14
C GLY A 403 -12.75 -30.92 9.77
N THR A 404 -12.64 -29.69 10.25
CA THR A 404 -13.62 -28.61 10.01
C THR A 404 -13.74 -28.30 8.51
N TYR A 405 -12.65 -28.24 7.79
CA TYR A 405 -12.60 -27.85 6.38
C TYR A 405 -12.44 -29.02 5.40
N GLY A 406 -12.38 -30.26 5.91
CA GLY A 406 -12.26 -31.46 5.08
C GLY A 406 -10.91 -31.58 4.37
N ILE A 407 -9.84 -31.09 5.00
CA ILE A 407 -8.47 -31.18 4.49
C ILE A 407 -7.91 -32.56 4.85
N ASN A 408 -7.85 -33.48 3.90
CA ASN A 408 -7.35 -34.82 4.15
C ASN A 408 -5.85 -34.95 3.84
N ASN A 409 -5.20 -35.89 4.50
CA ASN A 409 -3.79 -36.24 4.32
C ASN A 409 -2.83 -35.10 4.67
N ALA A 410 -3.24 -34.21 5.58
CA ALA A 410 -2.43 -33.13 6.13
C ALA A 410 -2.46 -33.16 7.66
N ASP A 411 -1.38 -32.73 8.27
CA ASP A 411 -1.29 -32.36 9.67
C ASP A 411 -1.48 -30.85 9.77
N SER A 412 -2.44 -30.40 10.58
CA SER A 412 -2.63 -28.97 10.91
C SER A 412 -2.16 -28.75 12.33
N HIS A 413 -1.22 -27.84 12.53
CA HIS A 413 -0.68 -27.54 13.84
C HIS A 413 -0.33 -26.06 13.99
N MET A 414 -0.21 -25.61 15.23
CA MET A 414 0.21 -24.26 15.56
C MET A 414 1.70 -24.10 15.27
N LEU A 415 2.08 -22.99 14.66
CA LEU A 415 3.44 -22.68 14.21
C LEU A 415 4.47 -22.89 15.35
N LYS A 416 5.50 -23.69 15.08
CA LYS A 416 6.62 -23.86 16.00
C LYS A 416 7.62 -22.72 15.89
N ASN A 417 8.43 -22.51 16.93
CA ASN A 417 9.44 -21.46 16.89
C ASN A 417 10.48 -21.67 15.76
N ILE A 418 10.84 -22.93 15.50
CA ILE A 418 11.74 -23.29 14.39
C ILE A 418 11.11 -23.05 13.01
N GLU A 419 9.79 -23.18 12.87
CA GLU A 419 9.07 -22.92 11.63
C GLU A 419 8.94 -21.41 11.38
N TRP A 420 8.75 -20.60 12.44
CA TRP A 420 8.91 -19.14 12.35
C TRP A 420 10.27 -18.77 11.77
N GLY A 421 11.34 -19.37 12.31
CA GLY A 421 12.70 -19.17 11.82
C GLY A 421 12.86 -19.50 10.33
N ALA A 422 12.19 -20.58 9.86
CA ALA A 422 12.23 -20.91 8.43
C ALA A 422 11.61 -19.84 7.54
N VAL A 423 10.50 -19.24 7.95
CA VAL A 423 9.89 -18.12 7.22
C VAL A 423 10.80 -16.89 7.29
N ALA A 424 11.35 -16.59 8.47
CA ALA A 424 12.21 -15.43 8.68
C ALA A 424 13.49 -15.49 7.85
N TYR A 425 14.15 -16.66 7.77
CA TYR A 425 15.37 -16.82 6.98
C TYR A 425 15.11 -16.78 5.48
N LEU A 426 13.99 -17.34 5.02
CA LEU A 426 13.60 -17.22 3.62
C LEU A 426 13.30 -15.76 3.23
N LYS A 427 12.63 -14.99 4.13
CA LYS A 427 12.43 -13.54 3.95
C LYS A 427 13.77 -12.80 3.88
N GLN A 428 14.72 -13.13 4.74
CA GLN A 428 16.03 -12.46 4.81
C GLN A 428 16.99 -12.86 3.68
N SER A 429 16.56 -13.74 2.77
CA SER A 429 17.32 -14.17 1.61
C SER A 429 16.96 -13.39 0.34
N LYS A 430 17.67 -13.65 -0.75
CA LYS A 430 17.36 -13.14 -2.10
C LYS A 430 15.96 -13.51 -2.60
N TYR A 431 15.33 -14.51 -2.03
CA TYR A 431 13.98 -14.98 -2.40
C TYR A 431 12.85 -14.23 -1.66
N GLY A 432 13.19 -13.40 -0.68
CA GLY A 432 12.29 -12.52 0.06
C GLY A 432 12.74 -11.06 -0.02
N LEU A 433 12.48 -10.28 1.04
CA LEU A 433 12.86 -8.86 1.12
C LEU A 433 14.39 -8.65 1.22
N GLY A 434 15.18 -9.71 1.47
CA GLY A 434 16.60 -9.57 1.78
C GLY A 434 16.80 -8.75 3.06
N THR A 435 17.74 -7.81 3.04
CA THR A 435 18.07 -6.96 4.20
C THR A 435 17.10 -5.78 4.42
N THR A 436 16.06 -5.63 3.61
CA THR A 436 15.00 -4.64 3.87
C THR A 436 14.11 -5.13 5.00
N ASP A 437 13.85 -4.30 5.99
CA ASP A 437 12.97 -4.65 7.10
C ASP A 437 11.50 -4.77 6.65
N ILE A 438 10.70 -5.53 7.38
CA ILE A 438 9.25 -5.63 7.18
C ILE A 438 8.59 -4.47 7.92
N ALA A 439 7.70 -3.73 7.26
CA ALA A 439 6.93 -2.70 7.93
C ALA A 439 5.99 -3.29 8.99
N VAL A 440 5.90 -2.62 10.13
CA VAL A 440 5.05 -3.04 11.25
C VAL A 440 3.56 -2.86 10.91
N ASN A 441 2.74 -3.86 11.19
CA ASN A 441 1.29 -3.71 11.20
C ASN A 441 0.87 -2.93 12.47
N THR A 442 0.66 -1.63 12.33
CA THR A 442 0.30 -0.70 13.43
C THR A 442 -1.21 -0.55 13.62
N ASN A 443 -2.03 -1.40 13.02
CA ASN A 443 -3.49 -1.29 13.11
C ASN A 443 -4.00 -1.57 14.53
N SER A 444 -4.53 -0.54 15.21
CA SER A 444 -4.99 -0.61 16.61
C SER A 444 -6.21 -1.52 16.83
N ASN A 445 -6.90 -1.92 15.77
CA ASN A 445 -7.98 -2.92 15.82
C ASN A 445 -7.47 -4.34 15.54
N PHE A 446 -6.14 -4.50 15.36
CA PHE A 446 -5.51 -5.79 15.06
C PHE A 446 -6.05 -6.45 13.79
N TYR A 447 -6.39 -5.65 12.79
CA TYR A 447 -6.83 -6.19 11.51
C TYR A 447 -5.64 -6.78 10.74
N THR A 448 -5.82 -8.03 10.33
CA THR A 448 -4.86 -8.78 9.53
C THR A 448 -4.58 -8.08 8.18
N GLY A 449 -3.31 -8.02 7.79
CA GLY A 449 -2.88 -7.27 6.61
C GLY A 449 -2.93 -5.75 6.77
N GLY A 450 -3.06 -5.25 8.02
CA GLY A 450 -2.91 -3.84 8.39
C GLY A 450 -4.16 -2.97 8.23
N GLY A 451 -5.34 -3.54 8.00
CA GLY A 451 -6.58 -2.75 7.88
C GLY A 451 -7.77 -3.51 7.32
N THR A 452 -8.82 -2.76 6.97
CA THR A 452 -10.01 -3.27 6.28
C THR A 452 -10.01 -2.87 4.81
N SER A 453 -10.99 -3.36 4.04
CA SER A 453 -11.22 -2.95 2.64
C SER A 453 -9.97 -3.13 1.75
N ASP A 454 -9.42 -4.33 1.72
CA ASP A 454 -8.28 -4.71 0.88
C ASP A 454 -6.95 -4.03 1.26
N ALA A 455 -6.81 -3.55 2.50
CA ALA A 455 -5.61 -2.87 2.96
C ALA A 455 -4.32 -3.67 2.69
N TYR A 456 -4.34 -5.01 2.82
CA TYR A 456 -3.17 -5.85 2.55
C TYR A 456 -2.68 -5.76 1.09
N LYS A 457 -3.55 -5.42 0.13
CA LYS A 457 -3.18 -5.24 -1.28
C LYS A 457 -2.30 -4.01 -1.49
N THR A 458 -2.39 -3.02 -0.60
CA THR A 458 -1.59 -1.79 -0.61
C THR A 458 -0.47 -1.81 0.42
N ASN A 459 -0.63 -2.54 1.52
CA ASN A 459 0.35 -2.65 2.61
C ASN A 459 1.43 -3.71 2.32
N VAL A 460 1.85 -3.85 1.07
CA VAL A 460 2.82 -4.89 0.65
C VAL A 460 4.17 -4.81 1.35
N ALA A 461 4.54 -3.67 1.92
CA ALA A 461 5.72 -3.51 2.76
C ALA A 461 5.67 -4.34 4.06
N GLN A 462 4.46 -4.74 4.51
CA GLN A 462 4.24 -5.64 5.66
C GLN A 462 4.37 -7.14 5.28
N SER A 463 4.65 -7.44 4.01
CA SER A 463 4.78 -8.81 3.50
C SER A 463 6.25 -9.25 3.48
N THR A 464 6.51 -10.52 3.74
CA THR A 464 7.85 -11.14 3.69
C THR A 464 8.54 -11.03 2.33
N THR A 465 7.81 -10.73 1.26
CA THR A 465 8.32 -10.60 -0.11
C THR A 465 8.33 -9.16 -0.62
N GLY A 466 7.74 -8.21 0.10
CA GLY A 466 7.54 -6.84 -0.38
C GLY A 466 6.54 -6.71 -1.52
N ASN A 467 5.75 -7.76 -1.73
CA ASN A 467 4.64 -7.81 -2.67
C ASN A 467 3.48 -8.63 -2.06
N ILE A 468 2.39 -8.80 -2.80
CA ILE A 468 1.17 -9.43 -2.28
C ILE A 468 1.31 -10.95 -2.00
N TYR A 469 2.38 -11.60 -2.47
CA TYR A 469 2.52 -13.06 -2.41
C TYR A 469 3.10 -13.59 -1.09
N GLY A 470 3.70 -12.74 -0.25
CA GLY A 470 4.33 -13.17 0.99
C GLY A 470 3.37 -13.40 2.16
N VAL A 471 3.96 -13.66 3.31
CA VAL A 471 3.29 -13.78 4.62
C VAL A 471 3.20 -12.39 5.25
N TYR A 472 2.06 -12.06 5.80
CA TYR A 472 1.76 -10.79 6.49
C TYR A 472 1.70 -10.99 8.00
N ASP A 473 1.66 -9.89 8.72
CA ASP A 473 1.45 -9.82 10.18
C ASP A 473 2.56 -10.52 11.02
N MET A 474 3.73 -10.81 10.42
CA MET A 474 4.90 -11.31 11.18
C MET A 474 5.70 -10.17 11.84
N SER A 475 5.23 -8.94 11.72
CA SER A 475 5.78 -7.73 12.34
C SER A 475 4.62 -6.84 12.76
N GLY A 476 4.36 -6.72 14.05
CA GLY A 476 3.17 -6.04 14.59
C GLY A 476 1.88 -6.85 14.38
N GLY A 477 0.71 -6.19 14.42
CA GLY A 477 -0.57 -6.88 14.54
C GLY A 477 -0.79 -7.33 15.98
N ALA A 478 -0.94 -8.60 16.24
CA ALA A 478 -0.91 -9.17 17.59
C ALA A 478 0.40 -9.92 17.83
N VAL A 479 0.85 -9.99 19.08
CA VAL A 479 1.92 -10.93 19.42
C VAL A 479 1.46 -12.34 19.06
N GLU A 480 2.28 -13.10 18.32
CA GLU A 480 1.96 -14.48 17.98
C GLU A 480 2.61 -15.44 18.97
N SER A 481 1.80 -16.18 19.73
CA SER A 481 2.30 -17.34 20.47
C SER A 481 2.77 -18.40 19.49
N VAL A 482 3.96 -18.94 19.70
CA VAL A 482 4.49 -20.08 18.94
C VAL A 482 4.75 -21.27 19.85
N MET A 483 4.78 -22.48 19.27
CA MET A 483 5.02 -23.71 20.01
C MET A 483 6.52 -23.91 20.29
N GLY A 484 7.04 -23.02 21.15
CA GLY A 484 8.39 -23.08 21.72
C GLY A 484 8.30 -23.02 23.24
N ASN A 485 8.75 -24.07 23.95
CA ASN A 485 8.52 -24.23 25.38
C ASN A 485 9.79 -24.60 26.18
N TYR A 486 9.90 -24.06 27.38
CA TYR A 486 10.99 -24.31 28.29
C TYR A 486 10.70 -25.51 29.20
N ASN A 487 11.51 -26.57 29.07
CA ASN A 487 11.54 -27.74 29.96
C ASN A 487 10.18 -28.46 30.20
N ASP A 488 9.27 -28.42 29.21
CA ASP A 488 7.93 -28.99 29.30
C ASP A 488 7.08 -28.38 30.44
N ILE A 489 7.38 -27.15 30.84
CA ILE A 489 6.63 -26.42 31.85
C ILE A 489 5.40 -25.81 31.21
N ILE A 490 4.22 -26.33 31.54
CA ILE A 490 2.94 -25.90 30.92
C ILE A 490 2.58 -24.46 31.31
N SER A 491 2.85 -24.09 32.60
CA SER A 491 2.47 -22.77 33.14
C SER A 491 0.98 -22.47 32.93
N MET A 492 0.63 -21.25 32.51
CA MET A 492 -0.75 -20.78 32.25
C MET A 492 -1.23 -21.02 30.82
N ALA A 493 -0.54 -21.87 30.04
CA ALA A 493 -0.88 -22.10 28.63
C ALA A 493 -2.19 -22.88 28.37
N GLY A 494 -2.83 -23.35 29.42
CA GLY A 494 -4.14 -24.03 29.34
C GLY A 494 -4.06 -25.54 29.03
N PHE A 495 -2.88 -26.11 28.79
CA PHE A 495 -2.71 -27.53 28.56
C PHE A 495 -2.85 -28.33 29.88
N SER A 496 -3.45 -29.53 29.84
CA SER A 496 -3.43 -30.48 30.92
C SER A 496 -2.13 -31.31 30.94
N SER A 497 -1.49 -31.50 29.81
CA SER A 497 -0.18 -32.11 29.61
C SER A 497 0.42 -31.56 28.30
N MET A 498 1.76 -31.56 28.17
CA MET A 498 2.39 -31.17 26.93
C MET A 498 1.87 -32.01 25.76
N PRO A 499 1.65 -31.39 24.59
CA PRO A 499 1.29 -32.13 23.38
C PRO A 499 2.42 -33.04 22.93
N ALA A 500 2.19 -33.87 21.90
CA ALA A 500 3.24 -34.75 21.37
C ALA A 500 4.45 -33.93 20.91
N ALA A 501 5.66 -34.45 21.14
CA ALA A 501 6.92 -33.73 20.91
C ALA A 501 7.14 -33.19 19.50
N LYS A 502 6.45 -33.71 18.47
CA LYS A 502 6.50 -33.19 17.11
C LYS A 502 5.87 -31.79 16.95
N TYR A 503 5.01 -31.38 17.89
CA TYR A 503 4.23 -30.15 17.82
C TYR A 503 4.86 -28.96 18.54
N TYR A 504 6.00 -29.13 19.22
CA TYR A 504 6.67 -28.01 19.89
C TYR A 504 8.18 -28.16 19.89
N ASP A 505 8.86 -27.05 20.02
CA ASP A 505 10.31 -27.00 20.18
C ASP A 505 10.64 -26.91 21.70
N LYS A 506 11.28 -27.94 22.25
CA LYS A 506 11.68 -27.94 23.64
C LYS A 506 13.01 -27.21 23.84
N TYR A 507 13.04 -26.25 24.72
CA TYR A 507 14.23 -25.50 25.16
C TYR A 507 14.61 -25.97 26.58
N THR A 508 15.91 -26.09 26.83
CA THR A 508 16.45 -26.51 28.14
C THR A 508 17.46 -25.51 28.69
N SER A 509 17.66 -24.41 28.00
CA SER A 509 18.56 -23.31 28.37
C SER A 509 17.98 -21.99 27.90
N SER A 510 18.42 -20.90 28.49
CA SER A 510 18.05 -19.52 28.06
C SER A 510 18.82 -19.10 26.79
N THR A 511 18.88 -19.98 25.81
CA THR A 511 19.48 -19.72 24.47
C THR A 511 18.60 -20.33 23.41
N GLY A 512 18.61 -19.74 22.21
CA GLY A 512 17.89 -20.28 21.06
C GLY A 512 18.52 -21.53 20.48
N LYS A 513 17.87 -22.04 19.45
CA LYS A 513 18.34 -23.17 18.63
C LYS A 513 18.79 -22.66 17.26
N THR A 514 19.65 -23.41 16.62
CA THR A 514 20.04 -23.16 15.22
C THR A 514 18.82 -23.13 14.33
N GLY A 515 18.60 -22.02 13.61
CA GLY A 515 17.52 -21.86 12.66
C GLY A 515 16.20 -21.33 13.24
N ASP A 516 16.10 -21.06 14.53
CA ASP A 516 14.84 -20.57 15.13
C ASP A 516 14.69 -19.03 15.12
N ALA A 517 15.61 -18.34 14.51
CA ALA A 517 15.65 -16.88 14.42
C ALA A 517 15.55 -16.21 15.81
N THR A 518 16.34 -16.69 16.77
CA THR A 518 16.50 -16.07 18.09
C THR A 518 17.97 -15.69 18.35
N THR A 519 18.82 -16.58 18.84
CA THR A 519 20.23 -16.25 19.15
C THR A 519 20.99 -15.71 17.94
N GLU A 520 20.79 -16.31 16.75
CA GLU A 520 21.51 -15.97 15.53
C GLU A 520 21.14 -14.56 15.01
N THR A 521 19.94 -14.05 15.36
CA THR A 521 19.37 -12.80 14.86
C THR A 521 18.96 -11.82 15.96
N SER A 522 19.41 -12.08 17.21
CA SER A 522 19.03 -11.27 18.37
C SER A 522 19.33 -9.78 18.18
N GLY A 523 18.30 -8.96 18.31
CA GLY A 523 18.34 -7.50 18.18
C GLY A 523 18.62 -7.00 16.78
N TRP A 524 18.35 -7.79 15.71
CA TRP A 524 18.31 -7.29 14.35
C TRP A 524 17.17 -6.28 14.22
N TYR A 525 17.38 -5.23 13.44
CA TYR A 525 16.47 -4.10 13.23
C TYR A 525 16.02 -3.35 14.50
N GLY A 526 16.59 -3.69 15.66
CA GLY A 526 16.16 -3.16 16.95
C GLY A 526 15.06 -3.97 17.62
N ASP A 527 14.66 -5.10 17.04
CA ASP A 527 13.61 -5.99 17.51
C ASP A 527 13.85 -6.48 18.94
N SER A 528 12.76 -6.65 19.70
CA SER A 528 12.79 -7.15 21.08
C SER A 528 13.42 -8.54 21.20
N THR A 529 14.11 -8.78 22.32
CA THR A 529 14.73 -10.08 22.60
C THR A 529 14.49 -10.53 24.03
N GLY A 530 13.74 -11.61 24.22
CA GLY A 530 13.46 -12.23 25.52
C GLY A 530 13.59 -13.75 25.47
N PHE A 531 14.66 -14.31 26.04
CA PHE A 531 14.86 -15.76 26.08
C PHE A 531 14.00 -16.41 27.17
N LEU A 532 13.60 -17.66 26.91
CA LEU A 532 12.81 -18.46 27.85
C LEU A 532 13.61 -18.80 29.13
N ASP A 533 12.88 -18.89 30.23
CA ASP A 533 13.37 -19.39 31.52
C ASP A 533 12.27 -20.18 32.27
N SER A 534 12.52 -20.52 33.53
CA SER A 534 11.55 -21.26 34.34
C SER A 534 10.30 -20.48 34.75
N SER A 535 10.33 -19.15 34.64
CA SER A 535 9.20 -18.26 34.95
C SER A 535 8.36 -17.93 33.74
N PHE A 536 9.04 -17.73 32.58
CA PHE A 536 8.44 -17.38 31.31
C PHE A 536 8.78 -18.46 30.29
N THR A 537 7.85 -19.38 30.11
CA THR A 537 8.12 -20.70 29.52
C THR A 537 7.70 -20.86 28.08
N TRP A 538 7.06 -19.84 27.47
CA TRP A 538 6.59 -19.86 26.08
C TRP A 538 7.11 -18.66 25.30
N TYR A 539 7.34 -18.84 24.01
CA TYR A 539 7.72 -17.73 23.12
C TYR A 539 6.50 -17.01 22.53
N GLY A 540 6.56 -15.66 22.55
CA GLY A 540 5.82 -14.76 21.71
C GLY A 540 6.71 -14.21 20.60
N ARG A 541 6.16 -13.98 19.40
CA ARG A 541 6.87 -13.50 18.21
C ARG A 541 6.20 -12.27 17.62
N GLY A 542 6.98 -11.50 16.83
CA GLY A 542 6.46 -10.42 15.98
C GLY A 542 6.26 -9.07 16.68
N GLY A 543 6.10 -9.04 18.01
CA GLY A 543 5.63 -7.85 18.74
C GLY A 543 4.16 -7.55 18.41
N ASP A 544 3.60 -6.48 18.98
CA ASP A 544 2.23 -6.05 18.69
C ASP A 544 2.19 -4.71 17.93
N ASN A 545 0.98 -4.27 17.58
CA ASN A 545 0.72 -3.04 16.85
C ASN A 545 1.20 -1.76 17.55
N ALA A 546 1.48 -1.82 18.86
CA ALA A 546 1.91 -0.70 19.69
C ALA A 546 3.38 -0.83 20.13
N SER A 547 4.06 -1.91 19.76
CA SER A 547 5.45 -2.17 20.13
C SER A 547 6.47 -1.28 19.39
N ASP A 548 6.01 -0.49 18.41
CA ASP A 548 6.82 0.45 17.62
C ASP A 548 8.08 -0.23 17.03
N THR A 549 9.26 0.30 17.29
CA THR A 549 10.53 -0.24 16.78
C THR A 549 10.97 -1.55 17.44
N TYR A 550 10.27 -2.03 18.47
CA TYR A 550 10.51 -3.32 19.11
C TYR A 550 9.75 -4.48 18.46
N ALA A 551 8.72 -4.16 17.66
CA ALA A 551 8.04 -5.15 16.82
C ALA A 551 8.89 -5.45 15.59
N GLY A 552 8.90 -6.70 15.14
CA GLY A 552 9.60 -7.09 13.93
C GLY A 552 9.64 -8.60 13.73
N LEU A 553 10.04 -9.00 12.54
CA LEU A 553 10.14 -10.43 12.18
C LEU A 553 11.07 -11.22 13.11
N PHE A 554 12.13 -10.57 13.60
CA PHE A 554 13.12 -11.16 14.51
C PHE A 554 12.80 -10.89 15.97
N ALA A 555 11.72 -10.18 16.28
CA ALA A 555 11.26 -10.00 17.64
C ALA A 555 10.86 -11.35 18.26
N PHE A 556 11.36 -11.60 19.45
CA PHE A 556 10.94 -12.71 20.29
C PHE A 556 10.93 -12.26 21.75
N ASP A 557 9.90 -12.69 22.45
CA ASP A 557 9.73 -12.39 23.86
C ASP A 557 9.31 -13.66 24.61
N ASN A 558 9.42 -13.64 25.91
CA ASN A 558 9.05 -14.76 26.75
C ASN A 558 7.80 -14.43 27.57
N CYS A 559 6.95 -15.41 27.79
CA CYS A 559 5.70 -15.24 28.51
C CYS A 559 5.28 -16.50 29.26
N GLY A 560 4.33 -16.36 30.20
CA GLY A 560 3.81 -17.45 30.99
C GLY A 560 2.73 -18.31 30.33
N GLY A 561 2.33 -17.97 29.10
CA GLY A 561 1.32 -18.70 28.32
C GLY A 561 0.00 -17.94 28.12
N ALA A 562 -0.71 -17.54 29.18
CA ALA A 562 -1.95 -16.75 29.09
C ALA A 562 -1.72 -15.24 29.16
N ASP A 563 -0.55 -14.81 29.58
CA ASP A 563 -0.19 -13.42 29.85
C ASP A 563 0.69 -12.76 28.76
N CYS A 564 0.78 -13.38 27.58
CA CYS A 564 1.52 -12.86 26.45
C CYS A 564 0.82 -11.69 25.74
N TYR A 565 0.43 -10.63 26.44
CA TYR A 565 -0.17 -9.42 25.83
C TYR A 565 -1.30 -9.71 24.82
N ASN A 566 -2.25 -10.56 25.21
CA ASN A 566 -3.38 -10.97 24.37
C ASN A 566 -2.94 -11.58 23.02
N PRO A 567 -2.20 -12.67 23.02
CA PRO A 567 -1.57 -13.18 21.81
C PRO A 567 -2.58 -13.75 20.83
N SER A 568 -2.22 -13.69 19.54
CA SER A 568 -2.78 -14.50 18.48
C SER A 568 -1.89 -15.73 18.23
N ALA A 569 -2.06 -16.40 17.10
CA ALA A 569 -1.27 -17.53 16.68
C ALA A 569 -1.28 -17.66 15.15
N ARG A 570 -0.48 -18.59 14.63
CA ARG A 570 -0.44 -18.90 13.20
C ARG A 570 -0.50 -20.41 12.97
N ALA A 571 -1.21 -20.79 11.90
CA ALA A 571 -1.37 -22.20 11.54
C ALA A 571 -0.35 -22.65 10.50
N VAL A 572 0.02 -23.92 10.59
CA VAL A 572 0.84 -24.66 9.62
C VAL A 572 0.06 -25.87 9.11
N LEU A 573 0.20 -26.16 7.79
CA LEU A 573 -0.19 -27.46 7.21
C LEU A 573 1.06 -28.14 6.67
N SER A 574 1.27 -29.40 7.05
CA SER A 574 2.37 -30.23 6.55
C SER A 574 1.89 -31.64 6.20
N ALA A 575 2.77 -32.45 5.59
CA ALA A 575 2.51 -33.88 5.47
C ALA A 575 2.39 -34.52 6.87
N GLN A 576 1.57 -35.58 6.96
CA GLN A 576 1.37 -36.35 8.19
C GLN A 576 2.61 -37.17 8.56
#